data_4b40f73edc98ae748c44de4aa06ba966
#
_entry.id   4b40f73edc98ae748c44de4aa06ba966
#
_cell.length_a   1.000
_cell.length_b   1.000
_cell.length_c   1.000
_cell.angle_alpha   90.00
_cell.angle_beta   90.00
_cell.angle_gamma   90.00
#
_symmetry.space_group_name_H-M   'P 1'
#
loop_
_entity.id
_entity.type
_entity.pdbx_description
1 polymer ?
#
loop_
_entity_poly.entity_id
_entity_poly.type
_entity_poly.pdbx_seq_one_letter_code
_entity_poly.pdbx_strand_id
1 'polypeptide(L)'
;AQEAGRCLQVHGFVAESGHQENHHLTYMSPEGIRLELHSALVEPFDSTEVNTFLEKCQKDFFENRVTENVMGVDFFLASPSYQAFYLLLHMLQHFLRSGFGLKLLCDWVVFWEHGCTAEEEAKFLTLVRECGILNFTCVVTVFCVRYLGLSENKVQFLEKAGEAGAMKEEAYLEEFFTEIMEAEEFGEADS
;
A
#
# COMPACT_ATOMS: atom_id res chain seq x y z
N ALA A 1 3.69 -19.18 2.61
CA ALA A 1 4.52 -18.66 3.70
C ALA A 1 5.46 -19.72 4.31
N GLN A 2 4.99 -20.90 4.76
CA GLN A 2 5.82 -21.90 5.44
C GLN A 2 7.01 -22.41 4.60
N GLU A 3 6.81 -22.68 3.31
CA GLU A 3 7.88 -23.11 2.40
C GLU A 3 8.91 -22.03 2.16
N ALA A 4 8.46 -20.78 1.95
CA ALA A 4 9.33 -19.62 1.81
C ALA A 4 10.16 -19.38 3.08
N GLY A 5 9.56 -19.50 4.28
CA GLY A 5 10.28 -19.41 5.53
C GLY A 5 11.37 -20.46 5.70
N ARG A 6 11.11 -21.71 5.29
CA ARG A 6 12.15 -22.77 5.28
C ARG A 6 13.28 -22.43 4.31
N CYS A 7 12.94 -21.91 3.12
CA CYS A 7 13.93 -21.47 2.15
C CYS A 7 14.84 -20.38 2.73
N LEU A 8 14.27 -19.35 3.37
CA LEU A 8 15.02 -18.30 4.05
C LEU A 8 15.98 -18.87 5.11
N GLN A 9 15.49 -19.79 5.96
CA GLN A 9 16.33 -20.41 7.00
C GLN A 9 17.49 -21.21 6.43
N VAL A 10 17.29 -21.95 5.32
CA VAL A 10 18.38 -22.67 4.61
C VAL A 10 19.45 -21.71 4.10
N HIS A 11 19.09 -20.45 3.77
CA HIS A 11 20.02 -19.42 3.34
C HIS A 11 20.55 -18.54 4.50
N GLY A 12 20.40 -19.00 5.74
CA GLY A 12 20.99 -18.37 6.90
C GLY A 12 20.16 -17.23 7.52
N PHE A 13 18.95 -17.00 7.04
CA PHE A 13 18.04 -16.03 7.67
C PHE A 13 17.52 -16.61 9.00
N VAL A 14 17.46 -15.79 10.02
CA VAL A 14 16.97 -16.15 11.36
C VAL A 14 15.62 -15.45 11.58
N ALA A 15 14.59 -16.21 11.97
CA ALA A 15 13.31 -15.63 12.35
C ALA A 15 13.47 -14.84 13.66
N GLU A 16 12.98 -13.61 13.69
CA GLU A 16 12.96 -12.81 14.91
C GLU A 16 11.92 -13.38 15.90
N SER A 17 12.35 -13.60 17.13
CA SER A 17 11.49 -13.97 18.25
C SER A 17 10.93 -12.69 18.88
N GLY A 18 9.75 -12.27 18.45
CA GLY A 18 9.07 -11.09 18.92
C GLY A 18 7.63 -11.08 18.44
N HIS A 19 6.93 -10.01 18.54
CA HIS A 19 5.52 -9.91 18.16
C HIS A 19 5.25 -10.54 16.79
N GLN A 20 4.76 -11.78 16.81
CA GLN A 20 4.20 -12.40 15.62
C GLN A 20 2.85 -11.73 15.39
N GLU A 21 2.84 -10.72 14.56
CA GLU A 21 1.58 -10.27 14.00
C GLU A 21 1.03 -11.41 13.13
N ASN A 22 -0.28 -11.62 13.18
CA ASN A 22 -0.94 -12.82 12.64
C ASN A 22 -0.73 -13.02 11.13
N HIS A 23 -0.18 -12.05 10.40
CA HIS A 23 -0.11 -12.05 8.95
C HIS A 23 1.32 -11.97 8.36
N HIS A 24 2.36 -11.65 9.16
CA HIS A 24 3.75 -11.64 8.68
C HIS A 24 4.73 -12.26 9.68
N LEU A 25 5.85 -12.73 9.16
CA LEU A 25 7.00 -13.23 9.90
C LEU A 25 8.22 -12.42 9.51
N THR A 26 8.92 -11.89 10.49
CA THR A 26 10.15 -11.12 10.26
C THR A 26 11.37 -12.04 10.32
N TYR A 27 12.25 -11.88 9.36
CA TYR A 27 13.53 -12.57 9.26
C TYR A 27 14.68 -11.58 9.17
N MET A 28 15.81 -11.94 9.76
CA MET A 28 17.06 -11.18 9.66
C MET A 28 18.08 -11.98 8.86
N SER A 29 18.68 -11.37 7.83
CA SER A 29 19.78 -11.99 7.10
C SER A 29 21.08 -12.00 7.91
N PRO A 30 22.09 -12.80 7.52
CA PRO A 30 23.42 -12.75 8.15
C PRO A 30 24.10 -11.38 8.06
N GLU A 31 23.76 -10.59 7.04
CA GLU A 31 24.27 -9.23 6.81
C GLU A 31 23.46 -8.14 7.52
N GLY A 32 22.44 -8.51 8.30
CA GLY A 32 21.59 -7.57 9.02
C GLY A 32 20.44 -6.95 8.20
N ILE A 33 20.08 -7.55 7.07
CA ILE A 33 18.93 -7.11 6.27
C ILE A 33 17.65 -7.71 6.85
N ARG A 34 16.71 -6.86 7.20
CA ARG A 34 15.38 -7.27 7.68
C ARG A 34 14.46 -7.58 6.49
N LEU A 35 13.79 -8.73 6.54
CA LEU A 35 12.85 -9.19 5.55
C LEU A 35 11.54 -9.60 6.24
N GLU A 36 10.43 -9.10 5.75
CA GLU A 36 9.09 -9.45 6.22
C GLU A 36 8.43 -10.39 5.21
N LEU A 37 8.07 -11.57 5.68
CA LEU A 37 7.38 -12.59 4.89
C LEU A 37 5.89 -12.54 5.20
N HIS A 38 5.12 -11.93 4.32
CA HIS A 38 3.68 -11.82 4.46
C HIS A 38 2.96 -13.09 4.01
N SER A 39 2.00 -13.55 4.80
CA SER A 39 1.08 -14.65 4.44
C SER A 39 -0.19 -14.14 3.78
N ALA A 40 -0.54 -12.88 4.02
CA ALA A 40 -1.61 -12.13 3.36
C ALA A 40 -1.09 -10.74 3.02
N LEU A 41 -1.62 -10.12 1.98
CA LEU A 41 -1.18 -8.79 1.52
C LEU A 41 -1.68 -7.68 2.43
N VAL A 42 -2.79 -7.91 3.12
CA VAL A 42 -3.38 -7.01 4.12
C VAL A 42 -4.02 -7.83 5.22
N GLU A 43 -4.15 -7.24 6.41
CA GLU A 43 -4.91 -7.84 7.49
C GLU A 43 -6.42 -7.75 7.24
N PRO A 44 -7.23 -8.65 7.81
CA PRO A 44 -8.68 -8.56 7.71
C PRO A 44 -9.21 -7.25 8.30
N PHE A 45 -10.18 -6.68 7.60
CA PHE A 45 -11.02 -5.58 8.11
C PHE A 45 -12.24 -6.12 8.84
N ASP A 46 -12.99 -5.26 9.53
CA ASP A 46 -14.22 -5.66 10.25
C ASP A 46 -15.37 -6.05 9.32
N SER A 47 -15.32 -5.64 8.04
CA SER A 47 -16.34 -5.95 7.03
C SER A 47 -16.07 -7.29 6.32
N THR A 48 -16.99 -8.22 6.43
CA THR A 48 -16.95 -9.52 5.73
C THR A 48 -16.98 -9.34 4.20
N GLU A 49 -17.75 -8.37 3.71
CA GLU A 49 -17.87 -8.07 2.29
C GLU A 49 -16.53 -7.58 1.73
N VAL A 50 -15.85 -6.67 2.44
CA VAL A 50 -14.53 -6.17 2.07
C VAL A 50 -13.52 -7.31 2.08
N ASN A 51 -13.50 -8.15 3.11
CA ASN A 51 -12.56 -9.27 3.17
C ASN A 51 -12.76 -10.27 2.03
N THR A 52 -14.01 -10.60 1.69
CA THR A 52 -14.32 -11.47 0.53
C THR A 52 -13.85 -10.86 -0.78
N PHE A 53 -14.01 -9.54 -0.95
CA PHE A 53 -13.48 -8.82 -2.12
C PHE A 53 -11.95 -8.87 -2.16
N LEU A 54 -11.28 -8.65 -1.03
CA LEU A 54 -9.82 -8.68 -0.94
C LEU A 54 -9.23 -10.08 -1.18
N GLU A 55 -9.90 -11.16 -0.74
CA GLU A 55 -9.49 -12.52 -1.08
C GLU A 55 -9.53 -12.79 -2.59
N LYS A 56 -10.55 -12.29 -3.28
CA LYS A 56 -10.62 -12.33 -4.75
C LYS A 56 -9.50 -11.52 -5.39
N CYS A 57 -9.26 -10.29 -4.90
CA CYS A 57 -8.17 -9.44 -5.39
C CYS A 57 -6.79 -10.10 -5.20
N GLN A 58 -6.57 -10.77 -4.07
CA GLN A 58 -5.32 -11.50 -3.81
C GLN A 58 -5.11 -12.64 -4.80
N LYS A 59 -6.16 -13.37 -5.16
CA LYS A 59 -6.09 -14.42 -6.16
C LYS A 59 -5.74 -13.84 -7.54
N ASP A 60 -6.46 -12.81 -7.97
CA ASP A 60 -6.19 -12.09 -9.23
C ASP A 60 -4.77 -11.52 -9.28
N PHE A 61 -4.27 -10.98 -8.16
CA PHE A 61 -2.89 -10.51 -8.03
C PHE A 61 -1.87 -11.60 -8.38
N PHE A 62 -2.01 -12.79 -7.82
CA PHE A 62 -1.07 -13.88 -8.08
C PHE A 62 -1.20 -14.47 -9.48
N GLU A 63 -2.40 -14.48 -10.06
CA GLU A 63 -2.65 -14.98 -11.42
C GLU A 63 -2.12 -14.02 -12.50
N ASN A 64 -2.17 -12.70 -12.24
CA ASN A 64 -1.80 -11.63 -13.18
C ASN A 64 -0.49 -10.90 -12.81
N ARG A 65 0.41 -11.58 -12.09
CA ARG A 65 1.72 -11.04 -11.75
C ARG A 65 2.55 -10.76 -13.00
N VAL A 66 3.35 -9.71 -12.96
CA VAL A 66 4.33 -9.37 -13.99
C VAL A 66 5.73 -9.84 -13.57
N THR A 67 6.57 -10.12 -14.55
CA THR A 67 7.98 -10.47 -14.29
C THR A 67 8.85 -9.29 -14.65
N GLU A 68 9.72 -8.89 -13.74
CA GLU A 68 10.72 -7.85 -13.96
C GLU A 68 12.11 -8.38 -13.63
N ASN A 69 13.07 -8.11 -14.52
CA ASN A 69 14.47 -8.50 -14.32
C ASN A 69 15.23 -7.38 -13.63
N VAL A 70 15.65 -7.60 -12.39
CA VAL A 70 16.46 -6.66 -11.62
C VAL A 70 17.84 -7.25 -11.42
N MET A 71 18.85 -6.65 -12.01
CA MET A 71 20.27 -7.07 -11.91
C MET A 71 20.51 -8.55 -12.27
N GLY A 72 19.77 -9.08 -13.26
CA GLY A 72 19.89 -10.46 -13.73
C GLY A 72 19.06 -11.49 -12.96
N VAL A 73 18.25 -11.05 -12.00
CA VAL A 73 17.30 -11.89 -11.24
C VAL A 73 15.87 -11.53 -11.63
N ASP A 74 15.07 -12.54 -11.93
CA ASP A 74 13.65 -12.35 -12.24
C ASP A 74 12.82 -12.30 -10.97
N PHE A 75 12.07 -11.20 -10.82
CA PHE A 75 11.11 -10.99 -9.74
C PHE A 75 9.69 -11.04 -10.28
N PHE A 76 8.79 -11.65 -9.50
CA PHE A 76 7.36 -11.59 -9.74
C PHE A 76 6.77 -10.43 -8.96
N LEU A 77 6.21 -9.47 -9.68
CA LEU A 77 5.64 -8.25 -9.11
C LEU A 77 4.13 -8.23 -9.35
N ALA A 78 3.43 -7.44 -8.53
CA ALA A 78 2.07 -7.04 -8.83
C ALA A 78 2.00 -6.26 -10.15
N SER A 79 0.89 -6.38 -10.89
CA SER A 79 0.62 -5.40 -11.93
C SER A 79 0.44 -4.00 -11.30
N PRO A 80 0.72 -2.91 -12.03
CA PRO A 80 0.70 -1.56 -11.46
C PRO A 80 -0.60 -1.19 -10.75
N SER A 81 -1.75 -1.60 -11.27
CA SER A 81 -3.05 -1.36 -10.62
C SER A 81 -3.16 -2.02 -9.24
N TYR A 82 -2.69 -3.26 -9.12
CA TYR A 82 -2.68 -3.96 -7.84
C TYR A 82 -1.61 -3.43 -6.90
N GLN A 83 -0.46 -3.02 -7.42
CA GLN A 83 0.59 -2.41 -6.60
C GLN A 83 0.08 -1.12 -5.95
N ALA A 84 -0.56 -0.21 -6.73
CA ALA A 84 -1.17 1.00 -6.20
C ALA A 84 -2.27 0.68 -5.18
N PHE A 85 -3.13 -0.30 -5.48
CA PHE A 85 -4.22 -0.69 -4.62
C PHE A 85 -3.75 -1.22 -3.25
N TYR A 86 -2.76 -2.10 -3.24
CA TYR A 86 -2.21 -2.63 -1.98
C TYR A 86 -1.39 -1.61 -1.21
N LEU A 87 -0.66 -0.73 -1.89
CA LEU A 87 0.01 0.40 -1.23
C LEU A 87 -0.99 1.28 -0.49
N LEU A 88 -2.13 1.58 -1.12
CA LEU A 88 -3.21 2.35 -0.52
C LEU A 88 -3.89 1.63 0.66
N LEU A 89 -4.17 0.32 0.53
CA LEU A 89 -4.73 -0.49 1.62
C LEU A 89 -3.78 -0.55 2.81
N HIS A 90 -2.48 -0.66 2.57
CA HIS A 90 -1.47 -0.64 3.62
C HIS A 90 -1.47 0.71 4.36
N MET A 91 -1.51 1.83 3.63
CA MET A 91 -1.69 3.15 4.24
C MET A 91 -2.96 3.24 5.07
N LEU A 92 -4.09 2.75 4.54
CA LEU A 92 -5.36 2.77 5.24
C LEU A 92 -5.31 1.96 6.56
N GLN A 93 -4.67 0.79 6.55
CA GLN A 93 -4.54 -0.02 7.76
C GLN A 93 -3.70 0.69 8.84
N HIS A 94 -2.60 1.30 8.45
CA HIS A 94 -1.80 2.12 9.37
C HIS A 94 -2.61 3.32 9.90
N PHE A 95 -3.29 4.04 9.03
CA PHE A 95 -4.12 5.18 9.41
C PHE A 95 -5.20 4.82 10.45
N LEU A 96 -5.84 3.65 10.28
CA LEU A 96 -6.91 3.19 11.19
C LEU A 96 -6.39 2.65 12.53
N ARG A 97 -5.11 2.30 12.66
CA ARG A 97 -4.57 1.60 13.83
C ARG A 97 -3.56 2.40 14.65
N SER A 98 -2.59 2.97 14.00
CA SER A 98 -1.43 3.58 14.66
C SER A 98 -1.01 4.93 14.09
N GLY A 99 -1.74 5.43 13.09
CA GLY A 99 -1.25 6.52 12.26
C GLY A 99 -0.16 6.05 11.29
N PHE A 100 0.22 6.88 10.33
CA PHE A 100 1.32 6.59 9.42
C PHE A 100 2.12 7.84 9.07
N GLY A 101 3.42 7.66 8.91
CA GLY A 101 4.34 8.75 8.62
C GLY A 101 4.48 9.06 7.14
N LEU A 102 5.24 10.10 6.84
CA LEU A 102 5.50 10.62 5.48
C LEU A 102 6.07 9.58 4.50
N LYS A 103 6.75 8.55 5.01
CA LYS A 103 7.38 7.52 4.15
C LYS A 103 6.39 6.87 3.20
N LEU A 104 5.23 6.42 3.70
CA LEU A 104 4.21 5.76 2.87
C LEU A 104 3.60 6.71 1.82
N LEU A 105 3.49 8.00 2.17
CA LEU A 105 3.07 9.02 1.21
C LEU A 105 4.14 9.30 0.14
N CYS A 106 5.42 9.26 0.51
CA CYS A 106 6.52 9.35 -0.46
C CYS A 106 6.50 8.16 -1.44
N ASP A 107 6.21 6.94 -0.96
CA ASP A 107 6.06 5.78 -1.81
C ASP A 107 4.90 5.96 -2.81
N TRP A 108 3.79 6.58 -2.39
CA TRP A 108 2.66 6.95 -3.25
C TRP A 108 3.06 7.96 -4.33
N VAL A 109 3.81 9.00 -3.96
CA VAL A 109 4.34 10.00 -4.90
C VAL A 109 5.25 9.34 -5.93
N VAL A 110 6.22 8.55 -5.50
CA VAL A 110 7.17 7.87 -6.39
C VAL A 110 6.44 6.94 -7.35
N PHE A 111 5.45 6.19 -6.88
CA PHE A 111 4.66 5.30 -7.72
C PHE A 111 3.97 6.06 -8.87
N TRP A 112 3.23 7.13 -8.57
CA TRP A 112 2.49 7.87 -9.58
C TRP A 112 3.39 8.75 -10.46
N GLU A 113 4.50 9.28 -9.96
CA GLU A 113 5.49 9.98 -10.79
C GLU A 113 6.10 9.06 -11.83
N HIS A 114 6.34 7.80 -11.49
CA HIS A 114 6.78 6.79 -12.46
C HIS A 114 5.71 6.57 -13.55
N GLY A 115 4.45 6.59 -13.17
CA GLY A 115 3.29 6.49 -14.04
C GLY A 115 2.93 5.05 -14.42
N CYS A 116 1.72 4.89 -14.90
CA CYS A 116 1.23 3.63 -15.45
C CYS A 116 0.37 3.88 -16.70
N THR A 117 -0.12 2.81 -17.32
CA THR A 117 -0.97 2.92 -18.50
C THR A 117 -2.39 3.33 -18.13
N ALA A 118 -3.14 3.93 -19.07
CA ALA A 118 -4.55 4.27 -18.88
C ALA A 118 -5.44 3.06 -18.53
N GLU A 119 -5.05 1.86 -18.98
CA GLU A 119 -5.73 0.61 -18.64
C GLU A 119 -5.52 0.27 -17.15
N GLU A 120 -4.30 0.39 -16.66
CA GLU A 120 -3.98 0.16 -15.24
C GLU A 120 -4.62 1.21 -14.32
N GLU A 121 -4.68 2.49 -14.76
CA GLU A 121 -5.41 3.55 -14.06
C GLU A 121 -6.90 3.21 -13.93
N ALA A 122 -7.54 2.77 -15.02
CA ALA A 122 -8.95 2.39 -15.03
C ALA A 122 -9.22 1.18 -14.13
N LYS A 123 -8.32 0.19 -14.14
CA LYS A 123 -8.41 -0.99 -13.27
C LYS A 123 -8.23 -0.60 -11.79
N PHE A 124 -7.26 0.25 -11.47
CA PHE A 124 -7.09 0.78 -10.13
C PHE A 124 -8.35 1.50 -9.63
N LEU A 125 -8.95 2.39 -10.45
CA LEU A 125 -10.21 3.06 -10.11
C LEU A 125 -11.35 2.08 -9.81
N THR A 126 -11.43 0.99 -10.56
CA THR A 126 -12.43 -0.05 -10.31
C THR A 126 -12.20 -0.70 -8.95
N LEU A 127 -10.95 -1.08 -8.62
CA LEU A 127 -10.58 -1.69 -7.34
C LEU A 127 -10.92 -0.78 -6.15
N VAL A 128 -10.56 0.49 -6.21
CA VAL A 128 -10.82 1.42 -5.07
C VAL A 128 -12.31 1.75 -4.91
N ARG A 129 -13.10 1.75 -5.99
CA ARG A 129 -14.55 1.92 -5.92
C ARG A 129 -15.25 0.70 -5.33
N GLU A 130 -14.92 -0.48 -5.81
CA GLU A 130 -15.49 -1.74 -5.31
C GLU A 130 -15.11 -1.98 -3.84
N CYS A 131 -13.93 -1.56 -3.43
CA CYS A 131 -13.49 -1.62 -2.03
C CYS A 131 -14.10 -0.52 -1.15
N GLY A 132 -14.70 0.53 -1.74
CA GLY A 132 -15.30 1.65 -1.00
C GLY A 132 -14.31 2.67 -0.44
N ILE A 133 -13.06 2.67 -0.93
CA ILE A 133 -11.97 3.53 -0.41
C ILE A 133 -11.61 4.71 -1.31
N LEU A 134 -12.46 5.05 -2.28
CA LEU A 134 -12.18 6.12 -3.22
C LEU A 134 -11.97 7.48 -2.53
N ASN A 135 -12.75 7.81 -1.48
CA ASN A 135 -12.58 9.06 -0.74
C ASN A 135 -11.19 9.13 -0.09
N PHE A 136 -10.75 8.06 0.57
CA PHE A 136 -9.41 7.99 1.14
C PHE A 136 -8.34 8.15 0.06
N THR A 137 -8.51 7.50 -1.10
CA THR A 137 -7.62 7.65 -2.26
C THR A 137 -7.49 9.12 -2.67
N CYS A 138 -8.62 9.83 -2.75
CA CYS A 138 -8.63 11.25 -3.13
C CYS A 138 -7.90 12.11 -2.10
N VAL A 139 -8.16 11.92 -0.80
CA VAL A 139 -7.51 12.70 0.27
C VAL A 139 -5.99 12.50 0.25
N VAL A 140 -5.52 11.24 0.21
CA VAL A 140 -4.09 10.90 0.12
C VAL A 140 -3.45 11.56 -1.11
N THR A 141 -4.11 11.47 -2.26
CA THR A 141 -3.55 11.99 -3.52
C THR A 141 -3.49 13.52 -3.51
N VAL A 142 -4.55 14.20 -3.06
CA VAL A 142 -4.56 15.67 -2.96
C VAL A 142 -3.51 16.15 -1.97
N PHE A 143 -3.35 15.47 -0.85
CA PHE A 143 -2.28 15.76 0.09
C PHE A 143 -0.89 15.67 -0.57
N CYS A 144 -0.64 14.59 -1.32
CA CYS A 144 0.63 14.41 -2.02
C CYS A 144 0.88 15.46 -3.11
N VAL A 145 -0.16 15.86 -3.84
CA VAL A 145 -0.06 16.96 -4.82
C VAL A 145 0.26 18.29 -4.12
N ARG A 146 -0.44 18.61 -3.03
CA ARG A 146 -0.32 19.91 -2.35
C ARG A 146 1.00 20.05 -1.58
N TYR A 147 1.47 19.00 -0.92
CA TYR A 147 2.55 19.10 0.07
C TYR A 147 3.82 18.30 -0.29
N LEU A 148 3.73 17.28 -1.14
CA LEU A 148 4.85 16.38 -1.43
C LEU A 148 5.31 16.44 -2.90
N GLY A 149 4.73 17.33 -3.71
CA GLY A 149 5.19 17.59 -5.06
C GLY A 149 4.78 16.55 -6.10
N LEU A 150 3.76 15.73 -5.82
CA LEU A 150 3.16 14.85 -6.83
C LEU A 150 2.59 15.70 -7.96
N SER A 151 2.97 15.39 -9.20
CA SER A 151 2.52 16.12 -10.38
C SER A 151 1.03 15.88 -10.66
N GLU A 152 0.24 16.95 -10.68
CA GLU A 152 -1.22 16.91 -10.88
C GLU A 152 -1.62 16.17 -12.16
N ASN A 153 -0.86 16.34 -13.25
CA ASN A 153 -1.10 15.66 -14.52
C ASN A 153 -0.97 14.13 -14.45
N LYS A 154 -0.26 13.59 -13.46
CA LYS A 154 -0.09 12.16 -13.24
C LYS A 154 -1.33 11.49 -12.62
N VAL A 155 -2.19 12.28 -11.99
CA VAL A 155 -3.36 11.80 -11.22
C VAL A 155 -4.68 12.38 -11.71
N GLN A 156 -4.71 13.05 -12.88
CA GLN A 156 -5.92 13.61 -13.50
C GLN A 156 -7.05 12.59 -13.74
N PHE A 157 -6.73 11.30 -13.83
CA PHE A 157 -7.73 10.25 -13.97
C PHE A 157 -8.65 10.16 -12.75
N LEU A 158 -8.17 10.52 -11.55
CA LEU A 158 -9.00 10.61 -10.32
C LEU A 158 -10.02 11.76 -10.40
N GLU A 159 -9.62 12.91 -10.91
CA GLU A 159 -10.53 14.04 -11.10
C GLU A 159 -11.63 13.73 -12.13
N LYS A 160 -11.24 13.09 -13.25
CA LYS A 160 -12.16 12.66 -14.31
C LYS A 160 -13.14 11.57 -13.85
N ALA A 161 -12.79 10.85 -12.78
CA ALA A 161 -13.66 9.82 -12.20
C ALA A 161 -14.96 10.38 -11.55
N GLY A 162 -15.11 11.70 -11.49
CA GLY A 162 -16.40 12.36 -11.23
C GLY A 162 -16.73 12.60 -9.75
N GLU A 163 -15.80 12.38 -8.84
CA GLU A 163 -16.02 12.61 -7.40
C GLU A 163 -15.21 13.79 -6.87
N ALA A 164 -15.03 14.81 -7.69
CA ALA A 164 -14.33 16.06 -7.37
C ALA A 164 -14.89 16.82 -6.15
N GLY A 165 -16.04 16.42 -5.61
CA GLY A 165 -16.59 16.97 -4.37
C GLY A 165 -15.79 16.57 -3.13
N ALA A 166 -15.36 15.32 -3.04
CA ALA A 166 -14.57 14.82 -1.91
C ALA A 166 -13.13 15.39 -1.89
N MET A 167 -12.61 15.81 -3.04
CA MET A 167 -11.28 16.41 -3.16
C MET A 167 -11.21 17.87 -2.67
N LYS A 168 -12.34 18.52 -2.35
CA LYS A 168 -12.41 19.97 -2.04
C LYS A 168 -12.72 20.30 -0.59
N GLU A 169 -12.98 19.33 0.26
CA GLU A 169 -13.23 19.64 1.67
C GLU A 169 -11.91 19.86 2.41
N GLU A 170 -11.55 21.13 2.59
CA GLU A 170 -10.35 21.59 3.28
C GLU A 170 -10.25 21.03 4.71
N ALA A 171 -11.38 20.82 5.37
CA ALA A 171 -11.44 20.24 6.71
C ALA A 171 -10.85 18.83 6.80
N TYR A 172 -11.12 17.96 5.83
CA TYR A 172 -10.53 16.62 5.80
C TYR A 172 -9.01 16.63 5.55
N LEU A 173 -8.54 17.58 4.73
CA LEU A 173 -7.11 17.74 4.49
C LEU A 173 -6.37 18.26 5.72
N GLU A 174 -6.98 19.18 6.47
CA GLU A 174 -6.39 19.69 7.72
C GLU A 174 -6.33 18.61 8.80
N GLU A 175 -7.40 17.82 8.96
CA GLU A 175 -7.44 16.70 9.89
C GLU A 175 -6.39 15.64 9.51
N PHE A 176 -6.34 15.26 8.24
CA PHE A 176 -5.36 14.31 7.72
C PHE A 176 -3.91 14.82 7.89
N PHE A 177 -3.68 16.14 7.67
CA PHE A 177 -2.38 16.76 7.90
C PHE A 177 -1.98 16.67 9.40
N THR A 178 -2.92 16.96 10.29
CA THR A 178 -2.69 16.88 11.72
C THR A 178 -2.29 15.48 12.16
N GLU A 179 -3.03 14.47 11.74
CA GLU A 179 -2.75 13.07 12.02
C GLU A 179 -1.35 12.63 11.55
N ILE A 180 -0.93 13.07 10.35
CA ILE A 180 0.40 12.75 9.82
C ILE A 180 1.50 13.46 10.61
N MET A 181 1.27 14.71 11.01
CA MET A 181 2.28 15.50 11.73
C MET A 181 2.40 15.10 13.20
N GLU A 182 1.34 14.52 13.79
CA GLU A 182 1.35 13.98 15.14
C GLU A 182 1.88 12.56 15.20
N ALA A 183 1.89 11.82 14.08
CA ALA A 183 2.52 10.51 13.99
C ALA A 183 4.05 10.67 14.12
N GLU A 184 4.70 9.80 14.90
CA GLU A 184 6.15 9.72 14.95
C GLU A 184 6.75 9.36 13.58
N GLU A 185 8.08 9.52 13.43
CA GLU A 185 8.82 9.35 12.17
C GLU A 185 8.52 8.02 11.42
N PHE A 186 8.05 7.00 12.15
CA PHE A 186 7.67 5.69 11.63
C PHE A 186 6.16 5.37 11.74
N GLY A 187 5.33 6.34 12.13
CA GLY A 187 3.89 6.14 12.25
C GLY A 187 3.44 5.42 13.54
N GLU A 188 4.32 5.30 14.53
CA GLU A 188 3.93 4.84 15.86
C GLU A 188 3.49 6.05 16.69
N ALA A 189 2.21 6.10 17.06
CA ALA A 189 1.77 7.04 18.10
C ALA A 189 2.19 6.52 19.45
N ASP A 190 2.79 7.37 20.30
CA ASP A 190 3.04 7.04 21.70
C ASP A 190 1.72 6.66 22.38
N SER A 191 1.62 5.42 22.86
CA SER A 191 0.49 4.86 23.59
C SER A 191 0.60 5.11 25.08
#